data_6645faaa35865a81a18e9f23b4f405ec
#
_entry.id   6645faaa35865a81a18e9f23b4f405ec
#
_cell.length_a   1.000
_cell.length_b   1.000
_cell.length_c   1.000
_cell.angle_alpha   90.00
_cell.angle_beta   90.00
_cell.angle_gamma   90.00
#
_symmetry.space_group_name_H-M   'P 1'
#
loop_
_entity.id
_entity.type
_entity.pdbx_description
1 polymer ?
#
loop_
_entity_poly.entity_id
_entity_poly.type
_entity_poly.pdbx_seq_one_letter_code
_entity_poly.pdbx_strand_id
1 'polypeptide(L)'
;MKKYFYFLAIAVLFAACQNKQNEELGTPFQKGQKVTLSATIANPDGSAKQMPGKQRVSGLDDTPSDPTNGAIKLTWNEGDEIKVTVNGVSETFILKSGAGTDEGEFEGFMPAEGTTYTVDYPVNTPNLANQKYVANGFGDELMTMHAENGDLNGFTLEAQNALLGLQLTGSKALSDIVVTDRNTKKTYTLDCQGVTLKSEATLFYIVVPAVEWANGFKVEVLQDDKSLISDFEKTSSATFTPNEAMVMPEKVADYDLKTLTFEDWIDEA
;
A
#
# COMPACT_ATOMS: atom_id res chain seq x y z
N MET A 1 28.77 -76.64 -12.52
CA MET A 1 29.42 -75.30 -12.45
C MET A 1 28.34 -74.23 -12.50
N LYS A 2 27.99 -73.63 -11.35
CA LYS A 2 26.97 -72.61 -11.25
C LYS A 2 27.64 -71.24 -11.25
N LYS A 3 27.38 -70.41 -12.26
CA LYS A 3 27.84 -69.02 -12.34
C LYS A 3 26.83 -68.13 -11.63
N TYR A 4 27.19 -67.51 -10.52
CA TYR A 4 26.44 -66.50 -9.83
C TYR A 4 26.70 -65.15 -10.45
N PHE A 5 25.70 -64.54 -11.05
CA PHE A 5 25.68 -63.14 -11.48
C PHE A 5 25.30 -62.27 -10.25
N TYR A 6 26.22 -61.49 -9.78
CA TYR A 6 25.95 -60.44 -8.79
C TYR A 6 25.47 -59.22 -9.55
N PHE A 7 24.17 -58.89 -9.42
CA PHE A 7 23.65 -57.58 -9.78
C PHE A 7 24.04 -56.62 -8.66
N LEU A 8 24.98 -55.70 -8.96
CA LEU A 8 25.30 -54.55 -8.09
C LEU A 8 24.22 -53.47 -8.34
N ALA A 9 23.18 -53.41 -7.51
CA ALA A 9 22.24 -52.33 -7.53
C ALA A 9 22.93 -51.08 -6.93
N ILE A 10 23.34 -50.14 -7.79
CA ILE A 10 23.77 -48.78 -7.36
C ILE A 10 22.49 -48.03 -7.04
N ALA A 11 22.14 -47.99 -5.74
CA ALA A 11 21.19 -47.04 -5.21
C ALA A 11 21.82 -45.66 -5.23
N VAL A 12 21.49 -44.88 -6.25
CA VAL A 12 21.78 -43.44 -6.25
C VAL A 12 20.81 -42.82 -5.26
N LEU A 13 21.28 -42.65 -4.04
CA LEU A 13 20.64 -41.80 -3.04
C LEU A 13 20.79 -40.37 -3.54
N PHE A 14 19.75 -39.84 -4.15
CA PHE A 14 19.53 -38.41 -4.22
C PHE A 14 19.29 -37.95 -2.76
N ALA A 15 20.35 -37.67 -2.04
CA ALA A 15 20.28 -36.81 -0.91
C ALA A 15 19.86 -35.43 -1.46
N ALA A 16 18.56 -35.16 -1.47
CA ALA A 16 18.07 -33.80 -1.47
C ALA A 16 18.62 -33.18 -0.17
N CYS A 17 19.79 -32.57 -0.28
CA CYS A 17 20.25 -31.64 0.72
C CYS A 17 19.22 -30.49 0.74
N GLN A 18 18.18 -30.64 1.55
CA GLN A 18 17.58 -29.49 2.20
C GLN A 18 18.68 -28.94 3.11
N ASN A 19 19.50 -28.06 2.54
CA ASN A 19 20.35 -27.19 3.32
C ASN A 19 19.41 -26.16 4.02
N LYS A 20 18.73 -26.62 5.08
CA LYS A 20 18.40 -25.73 6.18
C LYS A 20 19.73 -25.50 6.90
N GLN A 21 20.55 -24.63 6.33
CA GLN A 21 21.59 -24.02 7.11
C GLN A 21 20.86 -23.21 8.19
N ASN A 22 20.92 -23.70 9.43
CA ASN A 22 20.81 -22.85 10.59
C ASN A 22 22.06 -21.96 10.53
N GLU A 23 21.97 -20.87 9.76
CA GLU A 23 23.00 -19.86 9.79
C GLU A 23 22.85 -19.13 11.12
N GLU A 24 23.91 -19.23 11.95
CA GLU A 24 24.04 -18.44 13.17
C GLU A 24 23.89 -16.96 12.80
N LEU A 25 23.13 -16.20 13.59
CA LEU A 25 23.03 -14.75 13.51
C LEU A 25 24.45 -14.16 13.35
N GLY A 26 24.72 -13.56 12.19
CA GLY A 26 25.98 -12.88 11.95
C GLY A 26 26.89 -13.47 10.87
N THR A 27 26.50 -14.53 10.15
CA THR A 27 27.28 -14.99 8.99
C THR A 27 27.13 -13.98 7.84
N PRO A 28 28.22 -13.36 7.37
CA PRO A 28 28.15 -12.39 6.27
C PRO A 28 27.68 -13.05 4.97
N PHE A 29 26.69 -12.46 4.30
CA PHE A 29 26.39 -12.82 2.92
C PHE A 29 27.36 -12.11 1.97
N GLN A 30 27.60 -12.73 0.81
CA GLN A 30 28.57 -12.25 -0.15
C GLN A 30 27.89 -11.48 -1.27
N LYS A 31 28.55 -10.45 -1.80
CA LYS A 31 28.09 -9.76 -3.02
C LYS A 31 27.89 -10.75 -4.16
N GLY A 32 26.74 -10.66 -4.83
CA GLY A 32 26.37 -11.55 -5.94
C GLY A 32 25.94 -12.95 -5.51
N GLN A 33 25.85 -13.23 -4.22
CA GLN A 33 25.27 -14.47 -3.71
C GLN A 33 23.78 -14.50 -4.07
N LYS A 34 23.33 -15.56 -4.75
CA LYS A 34 21.91 -15.79 -5.02
C LYS A 34 21.24 -16.31 -3.76
N VAL A 35 20.20 -15.63 -3.34
CA VAL A 35 19.43 -15.98 -2.13
C VAL A 35 17.94 -15.92 -2.38
N THR A 36 17.19 -16.65 -1.56
CA THR A 36 15.74 -16.51 -1.41
C THR A 36 15.46 -15.99 -0.01
N LEU A 37 14.73 -14.89 0.08
CA LEU A 37 14.37 -14.22 1.33
C LEU A 37 12.86 -14.43 1.59
N SER A 38 12.51 -14.86 2.80
CA SER A 38 11.12 -14.92 3.24
C SER A 38 10.67 -13.54 3.70
N ALA A 39 9.55 -13.08 3.20
CA ALA A 39 8.97 -11.78 3.50
C ALA A 39 7.58 -11.95 4.12
N THR A 40 7.32 -11.26 5.21
CA THR A 40 5.99 -11.17 5.82
C THR A 40 5.54 -9.72 5.82
N ILE A 41 4.28 -9.45 5.44
CA ILE A 41 3.69 -8.12 5.60
C ILE A 41 3.09 -8.03 7.01
N ALA A 42 3.46 -7.01 7.77
CA ALA A 42 2.86 -6.72 9.07
C ALA A 42 1.43 -6.22 8.89
N ASN A 43 0.48 -7.13 8.81
CA ASN A 43 -0.93 -6.79 8.82
C ASN A 43 -1.43 -6.61 10.24
N PRO A 44 -2.31 -5.61 10.53
CA PRO A 44 -2.92 -5.47 11.84
C PRO A 44 -3.70 -6.72 12.24
N ASP A 45 -3.60 -7.11 13.51
CA ASP A 45 -4.42 -8.19 14.08
C ASP A 45 -5.90 -7.78 14.09
N GLY A 46 -6.76 -8.60 13.50
CA GLY A 46 -8.20 -8.38 13.50
C GLY A 46 -8.84 -8.65 12.14
N SER A 47 -10.14 -8.44 12.05
CA SER A 47 -10.93 -8.60 10.82
C SER A 47 -10.57 -7.53 9.77
N ALA A 48 -9.39 -7.64 9.20
CA ALA A 48 -8.98 -6.82 8.08
C ALA A 48 -9.88 -7.12 6.89
N LYS A 49 -10.43 -6.09 6.28
CA LYS A 49 -11.26 -6.21 5.07
C LYS A 49 -10.34 -6.29 3.85
N GLN A 50 -10.63 -7.21 2.94
CA GLN A 50 -9.84 -7.41 1.73
C GLN A 50 -10.44 -6.61 0.58
N MET A 51 -9.63 -5.85 -0.17
CA MET A 51 -10.07 -5.17 -1.39
C MET A 51 -10.03 -6.08 -2.62
N PRO A 52 -11.05 -6.08 -3.47
CA PRO A 52 -10.99 -6.73 -4.76
C PRO A 52 -10.42 -5.79 -5.82
N GLY A 53 -9.57 -6.34 -6.69
CA GLY A 53 -9.06 -5.65 -7.86
C GLY A 53 -7.69 -6.17 -8.29
N LYS A 54 -7.23 -5.75 -9.45
CA LYS A 54 -5.90 -6.04 -10.01
C LYS A 54 -4.81 -5.19 -9.33
N GLN A 55 -4.80 -5.13 -8.02
CA GLN A 55 -3.87 -4.29 -7.27
C GLN A 55 -2.73 -5.16 -6.76
N ARG A 56 -1.51 -4.63 -6.83
CA ARG A 56 -0.31 -5.34 -6.36
C ARG A 56 -0.26 -5.50 -4.84
N VAL A 57 -1.12 -4.80 -4.13
CA VAL A 57 -1.35 -4.97 -2.70
C VAL A 57 -2.84 -4.76 -2.46
N SER A 58 -3.58 -5.80 -2.17
CA SER A 58 -5.04 -5.72 -2.09
C SER A 58 -5.53 -5.73 -0.66
N GLY A 59 -6.47 -4.89 -0.33
CA GLY A 59 -7.07 -4.91 0.96
C GLY A 59 -8.23 -3.99 1.24
N LEU A 60 -9.45 -4.24 0.81
CA LEU A 60 -10.70 -3.72 1.40
C LEU A 60 -11.89 -4.46 0.78
N ASP A 61 -12.96 -4.70 1.54
CA ASP A 61 -14.11 -5.48 1.10
C ASP A 61 -15.11 -4.66 0.25
N ASP A 62 -15.73 -5.35 -0.73
CA ASP A 62 -16.58 -4.83 -1.80
C ASP A 62 -17.95 -4.31 -1.37
N THR A 63 -18.25 -4.20 -0.11
CA THR A 63 -19.55 -3.68 0.30
C THR A 63 -19.50 -2.17 0.52
N PRO A 64 -20.05 -1.36 -0.42
CA PRO A 64 -20.13 0.08 -0.28
C PRO A 64 -20.98 0.52 0.93
N SER A 65 -21.63 -0.43 1.60
CA SER A 65 -22.59 -0.17 2.66
C SER A 65 -21.98 0.05 4.05
N ASP A 66 -20.68 -0.20 4.24
CA ASP A 66 -20.02 0.05 5.52
C ASP A 66 -18.54 0.42 5.32
N PRO A 67 -18.28 1.68 4.91
CA PRO A 67 -16.91 2.20 4.88
C PRO A 67 -16.47 2.42 6.32
N THR A 68 -15.92 1.41 6.94
CA THR A 68 -15.43 1.50 8.31
C THR A 68 -13.99 1.99 8.33
N ASN A 69 -13.70 2.86 9.30
CA ASN A 69 -12.34 3.01 9.80
C ASN A 69 -11.83 1.62 10.18
N GLY A 70 -10.66 1.24 9.74
CA GLY A 70 -10.13 -0.07 10.11
C GLY A 70 -8.87 -0.49 9.37
N ALA A 71 -8.39 -1.62 9.80
CA ALA A 71 -7.21 -2.26 9.28
C ALA A 71 -7.36 -2.66 7.80
N ILE A 72 -6.30 -2.47 7.04
CA ILE A 72 -6.20 -2.89 5.65
C ILE A 72 -5.40 -4.18 5.64
N LYS A 73 -5.90 -5.23 4.99
CA LYS A 73 -5.11 -6.44 4.76
C LYS A 73 -4.35 -6.32 3.44
N LEU A 74 -3.03 -6.27 3.54
CA LEU A 74 -2.14 -6.26 2.39
C LEU A 74 -1.70 -7.69 2.05
N THR A 75 -1.62 -8.01 0.76
CA THR A 75 -1.14 -9.30 0.25
C THR A 75 -0.23 -9.10 -0.96
N TRP A 76 0.71 -10.02 -1.15
CA TRP A 76 1.58 -10.04 -2.32
C TRP A 76 0.81 -10.37 -3.60
N ASN A 77 1.27 -9.84 -4.72
CA ASN A 77 0.75 -10.18 -6.04
C ASN A 77 1.85 -10.76 -6.93
N GLU A 78 1.45 -11.52 -7.92
CA GLU A 78 2.38 -12.07 -8.92
C GLU A 78 3.17 -10.95 -9.59
N GLY A 79 4.49 -11.09 -9.60
CA GLY A 79 5.42 -10.11 -10.17
C GLY A 79 5.78 -8.95 -9.24
N ASP A 80 5.39 -8.97 -7.96
CA ASP A 80 5.87 -7.99 -7.00
C ASP A 80 7.39 -8.04 -6.87
N GLU A 81 7.96 -6.86 -6.68
CA GLU A 81 9.39 -6.64 -6.56
C GLU A 81 9.70 -5.83 -5.30
N ILE A 82 10.76 -6.20 -4.60
CA ILE A 82 11.28 -5.47 -3.45
C ILE A 82 12.70 -4.98 -3.74
N LYS A 83 13.08 -3.87 -3.10
CA LYS A 83 14.43 -3.33 -3.15
C LYS A 83 15.18 -3.74 -1.89
N VAL A 84 16.20 -4.56 -2.04
CA VAL A 84 17.10 -4.96 -0.95
C VAL A 84 18.35 -4.10 -0.99
N THR A 85 18.70 -3.47 0.14
CA THR A 85 19.85 -2.57 0.25
C THR A 85 20.81 -3.04 1.33
N VAL A 86 22.07 -3.19 0.97
CA VAL A 86 23.19 -3.55 1.84
C VAL A 86 24.28 -2.49 1.71
N ASN A 87 24.68 -1.86 2.80
CA ASN A 87 25.75 -0.85 2.80
C ASN A 87 25.56 0.25 1.72
N GLY A 88 24.31 0.65 1.45
CA GLY A 88 23.96 1.69 0.48
C GLY A 88 23.95 1.22 -0.99
N VAL A 89 24.18 -0.05 -1.27
CA VAL A 89 24.04 -0.66 -2.60
C VAL A 89 22.73 -1.44 -2.64
N SER A 90 21.95 -1.28 -3.70
CA SER A 90 20.62 -1.90 -3.82
C SER A 90 20.52 -2.83 -5.03
N GLU A 91 19.71 -3.87 -4.88
CA GLU A 91 19.29 -4.80 -5.95
C GLU A 91 17.81 -5.11 -5.81
N THR A 92 17.19 -5.49 -6.92
CA THR A 92 15.79 -5.89 -6.98
C THR A 92 15.65 -7.39 -6.78
N PHE A 93 14.73 -7.77 -5.91
CA PHE A 93 14.33 -9.16 -5.69
C PHE A 93 12.88 -9.34 -6.17
N ILE A 94 12.59 -10.47 -6.80
CA ILE A 94 11.31 -10.75 -7.46
C ILE A 94 10.58 -11.84 -6.70
N LEU A 95 9.28 -11.64 -6.46
CA LEU A 95 8.41 -12.64 -5.83
C LEU A 95 8.40 -13.94 -6.63
N LYS A 96 8.63 -15.07 -5.96
CA LYS A 96 8.59 -16.42 -6.53
C LYS A 96 7.39 -17.22 -6.09
N SER A 97 6.97 -17.03 -4.84
CA SER A 97 5.80 -17.70 -4.27
C SER A 97 5.14 -16.83 -3.21
N GLY A 98 3.89 -17.12 -2.85
CA GLY A 98 3.14 -16.40 -1.83
C GLY A 98 2.19 -15.33 -2.37
N ALA A 99 1.98 -15.22 -3.69
CA ALA A 99 0.95 -14.33 -4.24
C ALA A 99 -0.44 -14.66 -3.67
N GLY A 100 -1.19 -13.61 -3.27
CA GLY A 100 -2.49 -13.71 -2.59
C GLY A 100 -2.40 -13.92 -1.08
N THR A 101 -1.20 -13.96 -0.49
CA THR A 101 -0.97 -14.07 0.94
C THR A 101 -0.10 -12.92 1.46
N ASP A 102 0.01 -12.77 2.76
CA ASP A 102 0.92 -11.83 3.41
C ASP A 102 2.34 -12.39 3.61
N GLU A 103 2.54 -13.68 3.31
CA GLU A 103 3.85 -14.32 3.30
C GLU A 103 4.31 -14.55 1.86
N GLY A 104 5.56 -14.20 1.54
CA GLY A 104 6.14 -14.33 0.21
C GLY A 104 7.60 -14.76 0.23
N GLU A 105 8.04 -15.39 -0.83
CA GLU A 105 9.45 -15.69 -1.07
C GLU A 105 9.97 -14.88 -2.25
N PHE A 106 11.04 -14.12 -2.02
CA PHE A 106 11.67 -13.26 -3.01
C PHE A 106 13.07 -13.77 -3.35
N GLU A 107 13.36 -13.86 -4.63
CA GLU A 107 14.66 -14.33 -5.14
C GLU A 107 15.42 -13.18 -5.81
N GLY A 108 16.71 -13.06 -5.49
CA GLY A 108 17.60 -12.09 -6.08
C GLY A 108 19.07 -12.36 -5.76
N PHE A 109 19.89 -11.37 -6.05
CA PHE A 109 21.33 -11.41 -5.76
C PHE A 109 21.68 -10.37 -4.71
N MET A 110 22.42 -10.74 -3.67
CA MET A 110 22.85 -9.79 -2.63
C MET A 110 23.68 -8.66 -3.24
N PRO A 111 23.30 -7.38 -2.98
CA PRO A 111 23.95 -6.24 -3.65
C PRO A 111 25.37 -5.98 -3.16
N ALA A 112 25.69 -6.32 -1.92
CA ALA A 112 27.01 -6.16 -1.31
C ALA A 112 27.23 -7.21 -0.24
N GLU A 113 28.45 -7.30 0.27
CA GLU A 113 28.77 -8.06 1.47
C GLU A 113 28.22 -7.36 2.72
N GLY A 114 27.68 -8.13 3.67
CA GLY A 114 27.12 -7.60 4.91
C GLY A 114 26.50 -8.67 5.79
N THR A 115 26.01 -8.26 6.95
CA THR A 115 25.32 -9.11 7.91
C THR A 115 23.87 -8.71 8.10
N THR A 116 23.50 -7.51 7.64
CA THR A 116 22.14 -6.96 7.69
C THR A 116 21.82 -6.26 6.39
N TYR A 117 20.54 -6.13 6.08
CA TYR A 117 20.02 -5.38 4.94
C TYR A 117 18.74 -4.66 5.32
N THR A 118 18.38 -3.66 4.55
CA THR A 118 17.04 -3.04 4.59
C THR A 118 16.25 -3.44 3.36
N VAL A 119 14.94 -3.42 3.46
CA VAL A 119 14.02 -3.73 2.36
C VAL A 119 12.99 -2.62 2.22
N ASP A 120 12.79 -2.17 1.00
CA ASP A 120 11.72 -1.24 0.65
C ASP A 120 10.77 -1.86 -0.39
N TYR A 121 9.49 -1.60 -0.25
CA TYR A 121 8.45 -1.86 -1.24
C TYR A 121 7.63 -0.59 -1.47
N PRO A 122 7.28 -0.25 -2.70
CA PRO A 122 7.80 -0.79 -3.96
C PRO A 122 9.26 -0.39 -4.21
N VAL A 123 9.87 -0.96 -5.25
CA VAL A 123 11.27 -0.67 -5.64
C VAL A 123 11.52 0.83 -5.84
N ASN A 124 10.53 1.54 -6.42
CA ASN A 124 10.58 2.97 -6.64
C ASN A 124 9.64 3.69 -5.66
N THR A 125 10.12 4.74 -5.01
CA THR A 125 9.29 5.57 -4.14
C THR A 125 8.15 6.21 -4.93
N PRO A 126 6.87 5.98 -4.56
CA PRO A 126 5.74 6.52 -5.28
C PRO A 126 5.58 8.04 -5.06
N ASN A 127 4.95 8.68 -6.02
CA ASN A 127 4.56 10.09 -5.89
C ASN A 127 3.16 10.19 -5.28
N LEU A 128 3.09 10.33 -3.97
CA LEU A 128 1.82 10.49 -3.25
C LEU A 128 1.11 11.83 -3.54
N ALA A 129 1.83 12.83 -4.07
CA ALA A 129 1.22 14.14 -4.35
C ALA A 129 0.25 14.11 -5.55
N ASN A 130 0.38 13.12 -6.44
CA ASN A 130 -0.48 12.96 -7.62
C ASN A 130 -0.89 11.50 -7.74
N GLN A 131 -2.13 11.21 -7.44
CA GLN A 131 -2.71 9.88 -7.43
C GLN A 131 -3.84 9.80 -8.45
N LYS A 132 -4.24 8.60 -8.83
CA LYS A 132 -5.38 8.36 -9.72
C LYS A 132 -6.45 7.58 -8.99
N TYR A 133 -7.71 7.93 -9.26
CA TYR A 133 -8.85 7.20 -8.74
C TYR A 133 -8.84 5.76 -9.25
N VAL A 134 -9.04 4.86 -8.31
CA VAL A 134 -9.31 3.43 -8.55
C VAL A 134 -10.62 3.10 -7.87
N ALA A 135 -11.56 2.53 -8.61
CA ALA A 135 -12.87 2.19 -8.07
C ALA A 135 -12.74 1.17 -6.93
N ASN A 136 -13.30 1.50 -5.77
CA ASN A 136 -13.22 0.71 -4.55
C ASN A 136 -11.78 0.41 -4.07
N GLY A 137 -10.82 1.30 -4.37
CA GLY A 137 -9.43 1.04 -4.03
C GLY A 137 -8.51 2.25 -4.18
N PHE A 138 -7.24 1.96 -4.27
CA PHE A 138 -6.14 2.91 -4.49
C PHE A 138 -5.10 2.28 -5.42
N GLY A 139 -4.16 3.08 -5.96
CA GLY A 139 -3.08 2.56 -6.82
C GLY A 139 -2.12 1.66 -6.02
N ASP A 140 -1.80 0.51 -6.58
CA ASP A 140 -1.02 -0.55 -5.95
C ASP A 140 0.35 -0.10 -5.48
N GLU A 141 1.00 0.70 -6.33
CA GLU A 141 2.35 1.22 -6.09
C GLU A 141 2.41 2.31 -5.03
N LEU A 142 1.26 2.78 -4.51
CA LEU A 142 1.22 3.90 -3.57
C LEU A 142 1.47 3.49 -2.12
N MET A 143 1.17 2.24 -1.73
CA MET A 143 1.48 1.75 -0.39
C MET A 143 2.94 1.39 -0.28
N THR A 144 3.68 2.17 0.52
CA THR A 144 5.09 1.89 0.79
C THR A 144 5.22 1.06 2.06
N MET A 145 6.16 0.13 2.05
CA MET A 145 6.50 -0.71 3.20
C MET A 145 8.02 -0.73 3.38
N HIS A 146 8.47 -0.88 4.61
CA HIS A 146 9.87 -0.89 4.96
C HIS A 146 10.19 -1.95 6.01
N ALA A 147 11.39 -2.54 5.91
CA ALA A 147 11.96 -3.41 6.93
C ALA A 147 13.43 -3.07 7.14
N GLU A 148 13.85 -3.06 8.40
CA GLU A 148 15.25 -2.91 8.79
C GLU A 148 15.80 -4.22 9.37
N ASN A 149 17.12 -4.36 9.33
CA ASN A 149 17.86 -5.45 9.96
C ASN A 149 17.41 -6.86 9.57
N GLY A 150 16.98 -7.03 8.30
CA GLY A 150 16.69 -8.34 7.75
C GLY A 150 17.91 -9.25 7.84
N ASP A 151 17.68 -10.53 8.09
CA ASP A 151 18.67 -11.60 8.01
C ASP A 151 18.27 -12.61 6.93
N LEU A 152 19.10 -13.64 6.69
CA LEU A 152 18.79 -14.64 5.66
C LEU A 152 17.58 -15.54 5.97
N ASN A 153 17.03 -15.46 7.18
CA ASN A 153 15.83 -16.22 7.57
C ASN A 153 14.53 -15.48 7.19
N GLY A 154 14.63 -14.20 6.89
CA GLY A 154 13.49 -13.40 6.45
C GLY A 154 13.38 -12.04 7.14
N PHE A 155 12.30 -11.32 6.83
CA PHE A 155 12.02 -10.00 7.36
C PHE A 155 10.50 -9.74 7.39
N THR A 156 10.12 -8.78 8.21
CA THR A 156 8.74 -8.28 8.26
C THR A 156 8.71 -6.85 7.75
N LEU A 157 7.89 -6.59 6.73
CA LEU A 157 7.67 -5.27 6.16
C LEU A 157 6.53 -4.56 6.88
N GLU A 158 6.80 -3.35 7.34
CA GLU A 158 5.81 -2.49 7.97
C GLU A 158 5.37 -1.39 7.00
N ALA A 159 4.06 -1.20 6.88
CA ALA A 159 3.50 -0.12 6.05
C ALA A 159 3.93 1.25 6.59
N GLN A 160 4.21 2.18 5.67
CA GLN A 160 4.58 3.56 5.97
C GLN A 160 3.47 4.56 5.65
N ASN A 161 2.35 4.06 5.12
CA ASN A 161 1.23 4.85 4.64
C ASN A 161 -0.08 4.40 5.29
N ALA A 162 -1.06 5.29 5.21
CA ALA A 162 -2.44 5.08 5.59
C ALA A 162 -3.36 5.54 4.46
N LEU A 163 -4.65 5.27 4.57
CA LEU A 163 -5.66 5.76 3.64
C LEU A 163 -6.54 6.83 4.29
N LEU A 164 -6.82 7.87 3.54
CA LEU A 164 -7.94 8.78 3.80
C LEU A 164 -9.09 8.41 2.86
N GLY A 165 -10.20 7.92 3.42
CA GLY A 165 -11.43 7.61 2.69
C GLY A 165 -12.39 8.80 2.73
N LEU A 166 -12.89 9.20 1.58
CA LEU A 166 -13.87 10.28 1.42
C LEU A 166 -15.14 9.73 0.77
N GLN A 167 -16.28 9.86 1.44
CA GLN A 167 -17.58 9.46 0.93
C GLN A 167 -18.29 10.70 0.38
N LEU A 168 -18.49 10.76 -0.94
CA LEU A 168 -19.08 11.90 -1.61
C LEU A 168 -20.36 11.49 -2.35
N THR A 169 -21.42 12.28 -2.17
CA THR A 169 -22.64 12.21 -2.96
C THR A 169 -22.81 13.48 -3.78
N GLY A 170 -23.62 13.44 -4.84
CA GLY A 170 -23.87 14.59 -5.68
C GLY A 170 -24.31 14.21 -7.09
N SER A 171 -24.15 15.15 -8.03
CA SER A 171 -24.53 14.95 -9.43
C SER A 171 -23.44 15.39 -10.43
N LYS A 172 -22.33 15.92 -9.93
CA LYS A 172 -21.27 16.50 -10.77
C LYS A 172 -20.21 15.48 -11.15
N ALA A 173 -19.60 15.66 -12.33
CA ALA A 173 -18.39 14.94 -12.70
C ALA A 173 -17.16 15.61 -12.06
N LEU A 174 -16.33 14.81 -11.40
CA LEU A 174 -15.17 15.28 -10.66
C LEU A 174 -13.91 15.20 -11.52
N SER A 175 -13.14 16.29 -11.52
CA SER A 175 -11.78 16.25 -12.04
C SER A 175 -10.78 15.81 -10.97
N ASP A 176 -10.79 16.49 -9.83
CA ASP A 176 -9.85 16.23 -8.76
C ASP A 176 -10.46 16.34 -7.37
N ILE A 177 -9.86 15.65 -6.43
CA ILE A 177 -9.98 15.90 -5.00
C ILE A 177 -8.59 16.28 -4.49
N VAL A 178 -8.48 17.44 -3.84
CA VAL A 178 -7.22 17.95 -3.29
C VAL A 178 -7.29 17.95 -1.78
N VAL A 179 -6.41 17.19 -1.14
CA VAL A 179 -6.27 17.16 0.32
C VAL A 179 -5.01 17.93 0.71
N THR A 180 -5.15 18.87 1.62
CA THR A 180 -4.05 19.70 2.11
C THR A 180 -3.84 19.47 3.61
N ASP A 181 -2.67 19.00 4.01
CA ASP A 181 -2.23 19.04 5.41
C ASP A 181 -2.14 20.49 5.86
N ARG A 182 -2.93 20.88 6.86
CA ARG A 182 -3.03 22.28 7.31
C ARG A 182 -1.78 22.76 8.04
N ASN A 183 -0.96 21.85 8.56
CA ASN A 183 0.29 22.18 9.23
C ASN A 183 1.44 22.41 8.24
N THR A 184 1.73 21.42 7.41
CA THR A 184 2.87 21.46 6.49
C THR A 184 2.56 22.14 5.16
N LYS A 185 1.27 22.33 4.83
CA LYS A 185 0.75 22.81 3.54
C LYS A 185 1.03 21.86 2.37
N LYS A 186 1.42 20.62 2.67
CA LYS A 186 1.62 19.60 1.67
C LYS A 186 0.27 19.16 1.11
N THR A 187 0.20 18.98 -0.21
CA THR A 187 -1.02 18.59 -0.94
C THR A 187 -0.91 17.18 -1.50
N TYR A 188 -2.06 16.50 -1.56
CA TYR A 188 -2.26 15.20 -2.15
C TYR A 188 -3.46 15.32 -3.08
N THR A 189 -3.25 15.16 -4.38
CA THR A 189 -4.27 15.30 -5.40
C THR A 189 -4.67 13.93 -5.93
N LEU A 190 -5.94 13.61 -5.92
CA LEU A 190 -6.54 12.47 -6.57
C LEU A 190 -7.20 12.92 -7.87
N ASP A 191 -6.64 12.53 -9.01
CA ASP A 191 -7.27 12.67 -10.33
C ASP A 191 -8.47 11.72 -10.40
N CYS A 192 -9.66 12.26 -10.37
CA CYS A 192 -10.92 11.50 -10.36
C CYS A 192 -11.36 11.02 -11.73
N GLN A 193 -10.64 11.38 -12.80
CA GLN A 193 -10.86 10.89 -14.16
C GLN A 193 -12.31 11.07 -14.68
N GLY A 194 -12.99 12.13 -14.24
CA GLY A 194 -14.36 12.44 -14.66
C GLY A 194 -15.43 11.57 -14.00
N VAL A 195 -15.12 10.93 -12.86
CA VAL A 195 -16.14 10.16 -12.10
C VAL A 195 -17.31 11.05 -11.75
N THR A 196 -18.50 10.68 -12.19
CA THR A 196 -19.74 11.38 -11.87
C THR A 196 -20.31 10.88 -10.56
N LEU A 197 -20.51 11.80 -9.62
CA LEU A 197 -21.16 11.53 -8.35
C LEU A 197 -22.62 11.11 -8.55
N LYS A 198 -23.16 10.40 -7.56
CA LYS A 198 -24.53 9.89 -7.52
C LYS A 198 -25.18 10.23 -6.19
N SER A 199 -26.48 9.90 -6.06
CA SER A 199 -27.20 9.97 -4.79
C SER A 199 -26.66 8.99 -3.75
N GLU A 200 -26.15 7.83 -4.20
CA GLU A 200 -25.41 6.91 -3.34
C GLU A 200 -23.97 7.38 -3.21
N ALA A 201 -23.39 7.23 -2.02
CA ALA A 201 -22.04 7.65 -1.73
C ALA A 201 -21.02 6.93 -2.64
N THR A 202 -20.18 7.71 -3.30
CA THR A 202 -18.99 7.21 -3.97
C THR A 202 -17.80 7.35 -3.04
N LEU A 203 -17.06 6.28 -2.85
CA LEU A 203 -15.90 6.25 -1.97
C LEU A 203 -14.62 6.51 -2.75
N PHE A 204 -13.84 7.48 -2.28
CA PHE A 204 -12.54 7.86 -2.82
C PHE A 204 -11.47 7.60 -1.77
N TYR A 205 -10.41 6.89 -2.14
CA TYR A 205 -9.27 6.68 -1.27
C TYR A 205 -8.06 7.47 -1.74
N ILE A 206 -7.41 8.12 -0.79
CA ILE A 206 -6.17 8.87 -0.99
C ILE A 206 -5.13 8.28 -0.05
N VAL A 207 -4.01 7.81 -0.59
CA VAL A 207 -2.88 7.33 0.19
C VAL A 207 -2.14 8.53 0.77
N VAL A 208 -1.92 8.51 2.07
CA VAL A 208 -1.24 9.57 2.81
C VAL A 208 -0.15 8.98 3.70
N PRO A 209 0.89 9.75 4.07
CA PRO A 209 1.86 9.28 5.06
C PRO A 209 1.18 8.96 6.40
N ALA A 210 1.61 7.87 7.02
CA ALA A 210 1.11 7.43 8.32
C ALA A 210 1.74 8.26 9.45
N VAL A 211 1.30 9.51 9.58
CA VAL A 211 1.77 10.47 10.60
C VAL A 211 0.60 11.26 11.16
N GLU A 212 0.84 11.96 12.27
CA GLU A 212 -0.12 12.91 12.82
C GLU A 212 -0.07 14.23 12.02
N TRP A 213 -1.25 14.68 11.56
CA TRP A 213 -1.47 16.03 11.03
C TRP A 213 -2.04 16.92 12.13
N ALA A 214 -1.17 17.57 12.88
CA ALA A 214 -1.50 18.25 14.12
C ALA A 214 -2.63 19.29 14.01
N ASN A 215 -2.75 19.96 12.85
CA ASN A 215 -3.79 20.95 12.57
C ASN A 215 -4.92 20.40 11.66
N GLY A 216 -4.99 19.08 11.50
CA GLY A 216 -5.94 18.43 10.59
C GLY A 216 -5.66 18.74 9.12
N PHE A 217 -6.72 18.72 8.30
CA PHE A 217 -6.59 18.87 6.85
C PHE A 217 -7.78 19.61 6.24
N LYS A 218 -7.57 20.15 5.04
CA LYS A 218 -8.62 20.67 4.15
C LYS A 218 -8.79 19.73 2.98
N VAL A 219 -10.05 19.55 2.53
CA VAL A 219 -10.40 18.85 1.29
C VAL A 219 -11.09 19.84 0.38
N GLU A 220 -10.67 19.87 -0.89
CA GLU A 220 -11.31 20.62 -1.95
C GLU A 220 -11.73 19.65 -3.06
N VAL A 221 -12.98 19.73 -3.47
CA VAL A 221 -13.54 18.88 -4.53
C VAL A 221 -13.77 19.72 -5.77
N LEU A 222 -13.17 19.33 -6.88
CA LEU A 222 -13.15 20.09 -8.13
C LEU A 222 -13.92 19.32 -9.22
N GLN A 223 -14.73 20.05 -10.01
CA GLN A 223 -15.37 19.50 -11.21
C GLN A 223 -14.46 19.60 -12.45
N ASP A 224 -14.93 19.12 -13.60
CA ASP A 224 -14.12 18.99 -14.83
C ASP A 224 -13.47 20.29 -15.31
N ASP A 225 -14.06 21.44 -15.07
CA ASP A 225 -13.48 22.74 -15.41
C ASP A 225 -12.52 23.28 -14.33
N LYS A 226 -12.14 22.45 -13.37
CA LYS A 226 -11.31 22.77 -12.20
C LYS A 226 -11.93 23.80 -11.26
N SER A 227 -13.22 24.10 -11.39
CA SER A 227 -13.90 24.94 -10.42
C SER A 227 -14.23 24.16 -9.14
N LEU A 228 -14.14 24.85 -8.00
CA LEU A 228 -14.46 24.30 -6.71
C LEU A 228 -15.97 24.09 -6.58
N ILE A 229 -16.42 22.88 -6.24
CA ILE A 229 -17.83 22.56 -6.00
C ILE A 229 -18.11 22.24 -4.54
N SER A 230 -17.11 21.90 -3.76
CA SER A 230 -17.26 21.69 -2.32
C SER A 230 -15.91 21.80 -1.64
N ASP A 231 -15.88 22.30 -0.42
CA ASP A 231 -14.73 22.17 0.46
C ASP A 231 -15.19 21.84 1.89
N PHE A 232 -14.33 21.17 2.64
CA PHE A 232 -14.55 20.91 4.04
C PHE A 232 -13.21 20.74 4.78
N GLU A 233 -13.23 20.97 6.07
CA GLU A 233 -12.04 20.94 6.90
C GLU A 233 -12.23 20.07 8.14
N LYS A 234 -11.17 19.34 8.50
CA LYS A 234 -10.97 18.80 9.84
C LYS A 234 -9.94 19.70 10.53
N THR A 235 -10.38 20.45 11.53
CA THR A 235 -9.50 21.43 12.22
C THR A 235 -8.78 20.87 13.44
N SER A 236 -9.28 19.77 14.01
CA SER A 236 -8.60 19.01 15.05
C SER A 236 -7.54 18.10 14.43
N SER A 237 -6.57 17.66 15.23
CA SER A 237 -5.55 16.71 14.76
C SER A 237 -6.17 15.47 14.11
N ALA A 238 -5.45 14.92 13.15
CA ALA A 238 -5.78 13.66 12.47
C ALA A 238 -4.55 12.77 12.53
N THR A 239 -4.66 11.63 13.20
CA THR A 239 -3.59 10.62 13.27
C THR A 239 -3.86 9.56 12.22
N PHE A 240 -2.96 9.43 11.27
CA PHE A 240 -3.00 8.37 10.27
C PHE A 240 -2.12 7.22 10.74
N THR A 241 -2.75 6.08 11.05
CA THR A 241 -2.08 4.87 11.49
C THR A 241 -1.61 4.05 10.30
N PRO A 242 -0.37 3.53 10.29
CA PRO A 242 0.10 2.65 9.22
C PRO A 242 -0.88 1.53 8.94
N ASN A 243 -1.12 1.26 7.66
CA ASN A 243 -1.98 0.17 7.21
C ASN A 243 -3.44 0.25 7.70
N GLU A 244 -3.94 1.46 7.98
CA GLU A 244 -5.34 1.71 8.36
C GLU A 244 -5.98 2.76 7.45
N ALA A 245 -7.30 2.68 7.34
CA ALA A 245 -8.13 3.68 6.68
C ALA A 245 -8.84 4.57 7.70
N MET A 246 -8.68 5.88 7.56
CA MET A 246 -9.55 6.88 8.21
C MET A 246 -10.62 7.29 7.22
N VAL A 247 -11.87 6.90 7.44
CA VAL A 247 -12.99 7.25 6.55
C VAL A 247 -13.77 8.43 7.14
N MET A 248 -13.92 9.46 6.33
CA MET A 248 -14.71 10.65 6.71
C MET A 248 -16.19 10.38 6.54
N PRO A 249 -17.04 11.00 7.39
CA PRO A 249 -18.50 10.99 7.18
C PRO A 249 -18.87 11.48 5.78
N GLU A 250 -19.98 10.95 5.28
CA GLU A 250 -20.52 11.34 3.98
C GLU A 250 -20.69 12.86 3.84
N LYS A 251 -20.33 13.38 2.67
CA LYS A 251 -20.45 14.79 2.30
C LYS A 251 -21.15 14.94 0.95
N VAL A 252 -22.06 15.90 0.87
CA VAL A 252 -22.65 16.31 -0.41
C VAL A 252 -21.69 17.26 -1.11
N ALA A 253 -21.36 16.97 -2.35
CA ALA A 253 -20.48 17.78 -3.19
C ALA A 253 -21.25 18.32 -4.42
N ASP A 254 -22.22 19.14 -4.17
CA ASP A 254 -23.12 19.71 -5.20
C ASP A 254 -23.22 21.25 -5.13
N TYR A 255 -22.38 21.90 -4.33
CA TYR A 255 -22.43 23.35 -4.23
C TYR A 255 -21.98 23.99 -5.55
N ASP A 256 -22.90 24.70 -6.17
CA ASP A 256 -22.57 25.67 -7.23
C ASP A 256 -22.29 27.01 -6.54
N LEU A 257 -21.02 27.29 -6.25
CA LEU A 257 -20.58 28.57 -5.66
C LEU A 257 -20.97 29.79 -6.52
N LYS A 258 -21.39 29.57 -7.76
CA LYS A 258 -21.90 30.64 -8.64
C LYS A 258 -23.34 31.05 -8.32
N THR A 259 -24.05 30.27 -7.53
CA THR A 259 -25.46 30.55 -7.16
C THR A 259 -25.62 31.07 -5.75
N LEU A 260 -24.59 31.18 -4.93
CA LEU A 260 -24.66 31.93 -3.67
C LEU A 260 -24.73 33.42 -3.98
N THR A 261 -25.96 33.95 -4.07
CA THR A 261 -26.19 35.37 -4.15
C THR A 261 -25.94 36.02 -2.80
N PHE A 262 -25.52 37.28 -2.78
CA PHE A 262 -25.23 38.04 -1.55
C PHE A 262 -26.40 38.10 -0.55
N GLU A 263 -27.59 37.77 -1.01
CA GLU A 263 -28.83 37.73 -0.23
C GLU A 263 -28.94 36.51 0.71
N ASP A 264 -28.24 35.39 0.36
CA ASP A 264 -28.23 34.17 1.19
C ASP A 264 -27.43 34.33 2.49
N TRP A 265 -26.61 35.38 2.59
CA TRP A 265 -25.79 35.69 3.77
C TRP A 265 -26.45 36.57 4.81
N ILE A 266 -27.64 37.11 4.54
CA ILE A 266 -28.31 38.11 5.39
C ILE A 266 -29.32 37.47 6.32
N ASP A 267 -29.82 36.26 6.03
CA ASP A 267 -30.89 35.62 6.79
C ASP A 267 -30.43 34.78 7.99
N GLU A 268 -29.10 34.66 8.25
CA GLU A 268 -28.55 33.93 9.41
C GLU A 268 -27.86 34.85 10.44
N ALA A 269 -28.11 36.15 10.45
CA ALA A 269 -27.53 37.10 11.40
C ALA A 269 -28.52 37.54 12.51
#